data_7e585eb5da5e525f7c47ec99776f430c
#
_entry.id   7e585eb5da5e525f7c47ec99776f430c
#
_cell.length_a   1.000
_cell.length_b   1.000
_cell.length_c   1.000
_cell.angle_alpha   90.00
_cell.angle_beta   90.00
_cell.angle_gamma   90.00
#
_symmetry.space_group_name_H-M   'P 1'
#
loop_
_entity.id
_entity.type
_entity.pdbx_description
1 polymer ?
#
loop_
_entity_poly.entity_id
_entity_poly.type
_entity_poly.pdbx_seq_one_letter_code
_entity_poly.pdbx_strand_id
1 'polypeptide(L)'
;MKIKLLTILFFLTSYFSNAQVVINEFDADNPGSNDYQLVELKTPLANTPLDGYVLVFFNGITGTGTASYLSIDLDGKVTDINGNFLAGSVSVSPSPSLLINNAALQIGPDVVALYSGNASDFPTGTVATATNLIDAVAYSNSAGTSPSTMMGIFGISACYVDVQPLGSISKSIQRKSDGTYEVKAPTPKANND
;
A
#
# COMPACT_ATOMS: atom_id res chain seq x y z
N MET A 1 -54.99 19.84 33.40
CA MET A 1 -54.30 19.67 32.09
C MET A 1 -52.87 19.22 32.37
N LYS A 2 -52.56 17.94 32.16
CA LYS A 2 -51.23 17.38 32.47
C LYS A 2 -50.39 17.44 31.17
N ILE A 3 -49.36 18.27 31.16
CA ILE A 3 -48.38 18.37 30.06
C ILE A 3 -47.46 17.17 30.17
N LYS A 4 -47.49 16.25 29.18
CA LYS A 4 -46.51 15.17 29.06
C LYS A 4 -45.26 15.73 28.37
N LEU A 5 -44.17 15.83 29.13
CA LEU A 5 -42.88 16.20 28.63
C LEU A 5 -42.33 15.01 27.85
N LEU A 6 -42.27 15.08 26.51
CA LEU A 6 -41.70 14.08 25.62
C LEU A 6 -40.18 14.32 25.55
N THR A 7 -39.40 13.53 26.27
CA THR A 7 -37.94 13.58 26.23
C THR A 7 -37.49 12.87 24.96
N ILE A 8 -37.09 13.62 23.94
CA ILE A 8 -36.47 13.10 22.74
C ILE A 8 -34.99 12.79 23.07
N LEU A 9 -34.69 11.51 23.24
CA LEU A 9 -33.32 11.03 23.42
C LEU A 9 -32.63 11.00 22.02
N PHE A 10 -31.82 12.01 21.77
CA PHE A 10 -31.01 12.07 20.55
C PHE A 10 -29.85 11.08 20.71
N PHE A 11 -29.94 9.90 20.06
CA PHE A 11 -28.79 9.01 19.90
C PHE A 11 -27.81 9.67 18.91
N LEU A 12 -26.78 10.32 19.44
CA LEU A 12 -25.60 10.65 18.68
C LEU A 12 -24.89 9.34 18.34
N THR A 13 -25.18 8.73 17.20
CA THR A 13 -24.33 7.70 16.62
C THR A 13 -23.08 8.40 16.12
N SER A 14 -22.01 8.35 16.90
CA SER A 14 -20.67 8.71 16.43
C SER A 14 -20.31 7.72 15.32
N TYR A 15 -20.45 8.14 14.07
CA TYR A 15 -19.79 7.44 12.97
C TYR A 15 -18.29 7.65 13.17
N PHE A 16 -17.64 6.67 13.76
CA PHE A 16 -16.20 6.56 13.63
C PHE A 16 -15.94 6.26 12.14
N SER A 17 -15.71 7.31 11.36
CA SER A 17 -15.04 7.17 10.11
C SER A 17 -13.66 6.62 10.47
N ASN A 18 -13.48 5.31 10.37
CA ASN A 18 -12.15 4.74 10.42
C ASN A 18 -11.36 5.45 9.32
N ALA A 19 -10.39 6.24 9.72
CA ALA A 19 -9.46 6.87 8.81
C ALA A 19 -8.75 5.74 8.07
N GLN A 20 -9.23 5.45 6.87
CA GLN A 20 -8.74 4.30 6.11
C GLN A 20 -7.27 4.56 5.73
N VAL A 21 -6.39 3.68 6.18
CA VAL A 21 -5.02 3.63 5.70
C VAL A 21 -5.04 3.12 4.26
N VAL A 22 -4.33 3.77 3.36
CA VAL A 22 -4.25 3.37 1.95
C VAL A 22 -2.79 3.32 1.49
N ILE A 23 -2.52 2.55 0.45
CA ILE A 23 -1.25 2.59 -0.27
C ILE A 23 -1.26 3.88 -1.10
N ASN A 24 -0.33 4.79 -0.81
CA ASN A 24 -0.26 6.12 -1.42
C ASN A 24 0.71 6.17 -2.58
N GLU A 25 1.88 5.54 -2.41
CA GLU A 25 2.92 5.53 -3.43
C GLU A 25 3.70 4.21 -3.36
N PHE A 26 4.12 3.69 -4.49
CA PHE A 26 4.86 2.44 -4.60
C PHE A 26 5.86 2.49 -5.75
N ASP A 27 7.09 2.02 -5.50
CA ASP A 27 8.15 1.84 -6.50
C ASP A 27 8.95 0.58 -6.16
N ALA A 28 8.98 -0.38 -7.06
CA ALA A 28 9.76 -1.61 -6.93
C ALA A 28 10.91 -1.68 -7.93
N ASP A 29 10.88 -0.89 -8.99
CA ASP A 29 11.85 -0.93 -10.08
C ASP A 29 12.58 0.41 -10.22
N ASN A 30 13.92 0.34 -10.25
CA ASN A 30 14.78 1.50 -10.39
C ASN A 30 15.75 1.31 -11.56
N PRO A 31 15.96 2.34 -12.41
CA PRO A 31 16.85 2.22 -13.58
C PRO A 31 18.26 1.81 -13.19
N GLY A 32 18.65 0.59 -13.52
CA GLY A 32 20.03 0.07 -13.41
C GLY A 32 20.40 -0.57 -12.07
N SER A 33 19.65 -0.33 -10.98
CA SER A 33 19.86 -0.99 -9.68
C SER A 33 18.57 -0.95 -8.87
N ASN A 34 18.23 -2.02 -8.17
CA ASN A 34 17.04 -2.05 -7.30
C ASN A 34 17.39 -1.53 -5.89
N ASP A 35 18.02 -0.37 -5.81
CA ASP A 35 18.43 0.28 -4.56
C ASP A 35 17.54 1.45 -4.16
N TYR A 36 16.59 1.87 -5.02
CA TYR A 36 15.59 2.89 -4.73
C TYR A 36 14.20 2.26 -4.79
N GLN A 37 13.78 1.64 -3.71
CA GLN A 37 12.47 0.98 -3.59
C GLN A 37 11.70 1.60 -2.43
N LEU A 38 10.40 1.80 -2.60
CA LEU A 38 9.55 2.39 -1.58
C LEU A 38 8.12 1.85 -1.62
N VAL A 39 7.48 1.90 -0.46
CA VAL A 39 6.03 1.86 -0.29
C VAL A 39 5.65 2.92 0.73
N GLU A 40 4.72 3.78 0.36
CA GLU A 40 4.18 4.80 1.24
C GLU A 40 2.71 4.54 1.53
N LEU A 41 2.36 4.64 2.80
CA LEU A 41 0.98 4.63 3.27
C LEU A 41 0.53 6.05 3.59
N LYS A 42 -0.77 6.31 3.43
CA LYS A 42 -1.42 7.58 3.75
C LYS A 42 -2.61 7.36 4.67
N THR A 43 -2.73 8.22 5.66
CA THR A 43 -3.92 8.36 6.51
C THR A 43 -4.45 9.78 6.45
N PRO A 44 -5.76 10.00 6.62
CA PRO A 44 -6.34 11.34 6.67
C PRO A 44 -5.89 12.17 7.88
N LEU A 45 -5.47 11.51 8.95
CA LEU A 45 -5.04 12.15 10.19
C LEU A 45 -3.53 12.00 10.39
N ALA A 46 -2.92 13.04 10.95
CA ALA A 46 -1.53 13.02 11.38
C ALA A 46 -1.31 12.07 12.57
N ASN A 47 -0.09 11.53 12.67
CA ASN A 47 0.35 10.73 13.82
C ASN A 47 -0.61 9.55 14.12
N THR A 48 -1.16 8.93 13.08
CA THR A 48 -2.06 7.77 13.20
C THR A 48 -1.25 6.51 13.49
N PRO A 49 -1.55 5.78 14.59
CA PRO A 49 -0.96 4.45 14.83
C PRO A 49 -1.33 3.48 13.72
N LEU A 50 -0.36 2.64 13.35
CA LEU A 50 -0.51 1.60 12.33
C LEU A 50 -0.55 0.18 12.93
N ASP A 51 -0.84 0.08 14.24
CA ASP A 51 -0.98 -1.21 14.91
C ASP A 51 -2.13 -2.02 14.29
N GLY A 52 -1.90 -3.30 14.10
CA GLY A 52 -2.87 -4.21 13.49
C GLY A 52 -2.97 -4.09 11.96
N TYR A 53 -1.99 -3.46 11.31
CA TYR A 53 -1.84 -3.46 9.86
C TYR A 53 -0.55 -4.17 9.44
N VAL A 54 -0.62 -4.79 8.26
CA VAL A 54 0.53 -5.48 7.66
C VAL A 54 0.57 -5.23 6.15
N LEU A 55 1.75 -4.90 5.62
CA LEU A 55 2.01 -4.89 4.19
C LEU A 55 2.48 -6.28 3.76
N VAL A 56 1.84 -6.82 2.73
CA VAL A 56 2.17 -8.15 2.17
C VAL A 56 2.45 -8.02 0.68
N PHE A 57 3.54 -8.61 0.24
CA PHE A 57 3.97 -8.61 -1.15
C PHE A 57 3.84 -10.02 -1.72
N PHE A 58 3.15 -10.13 -2.84
CA PHE A 58 2.80 -11.39 -3.48
C PHE A 58 3.44 -11.50 -4.85
N ASN A 59 4.08 -12.65 -5.12
CA ASN A 59 4.63 -12.96 -6.43
C ASN A 59 3.52 -13.44 -7.38
N GLY A 60 3.36 -12.75 -8.52
CA GLY A 60 2.32 -13.01 -9.53
C GLY A 60 2.77 -13.81 -10.72
N ILE A 61 3.99 -14.32 -10.75
CA ILE A 61 4.50 -15.11 -11.88
C ILE A 61 3.71 -16.42 -11.97
N THR A 62 3.16 -16.68 -13.14
CA THR A 62 2.43 -17.90 -13.45
C THR A 62 3.27 -19.15 -13.17
N GLY A 63 2.73 -20.07 -12.36
CA GLY A 63 3.37 -21.34 -12.01
C GLY A 63 3.96 -21.42 -10.61
N THR A 64 4.21 -20.31 -9.93
CA THR A 64 4.67 -20.27 -8.53
C THR A 64 3.53 -20.05 -7.54
N GLY A 65 2.30 -19.89 -8.04
CA GLY A 65 1.12 -19.59 -7.25
C GLY A 65 1.14 -18.14 -6.73
N THR A 66 -0.01 -17.63 -6.42
CA THR A 66 -0.26 -16.30 -5.86
C THR A 66 0.21 -16.22 -4.40
N ALA A 67 1.51 -16.44 -4.14
CA ALA A 67 2.05 -16.61 -2.80
C ALA A 67 2.83 -15.38 -2.32
N SER A 68 2.73 -15.07 -1.03
CA SER A 68 3.51 -14.03 -0.38
C SER A 68 5.00 -14.35 -0.38
N TYR A 69 5.86 -13.35 -0.61
CA TYR A 69 7.30 -13.49 -0.48
C TYR A 69 7.89 -12.58 0.63
N LEU A 70 7.17 -11.54 1.00
CA LEU A 70 7.57 -10.60 2.04
C LEU A 70 6.34 -10.09 2.77
N SER A 71 6.44 -9.97 4.10
CA SER A 71 5.44 -9.30 4.94
C SER A 71 6.13 -8.33 5.88
N ILE A 72 5.60 -7.12 6.00
CA ILE A 72 6.13 -6.06 6.87
C ILE A 72 5.07 -5.72 7.90
N ASP A 73 5.33 -6.06 9.16
CA ASP A 73 4.50 -5.73 10.29
C ASP A 73 4.57 -4.22 10.59
N LEU A 74 3.42 -3.61 10.81
CA LEU A 74 3.32 -2.18 11.08
C LEU A 74 3.04 -1.86 12.56
N ASP A 75 3.00 -2.87 13.43
CA ASP A 75 2.84 -2.68 14.87
C ASP A 75 3.94 -1.76 15.44
N GLY A 76 3.53 -0.82 16.28
CA GLY A 76 4.41 0.20 16.85
C GLY A 76 4.87 1.26 15.84
N LYS A 77 4.34 1.27 14.62
CA LYS A 77 4.60 2.33 13.63
C LYS A 77 3.52 3.40 13.70
N VAL A 78 3.89 4.61 13.30
CA VAL A 78 3.02 5.79 13.34
C VAL A 78 3.27 6.61 12.08
N THR A 79 2.21 7.16 11.48
CA THR A 79 2.35 8.12 10.38
C THR A 79 2.93 9.44 10.88
N ASP A 80 3.52 10.22 10.00
CA ASP A 80 4.06 11.55 10.31
C ASP A 80 2.97 12.62 10.49
N ILE A 81 3.41 13.89 10.68
CA ILE A 81 2.52 15.04 10.83
C ILE A 81 1.61 15.29 9.61
N ASN A 82 1.97 14.75 8.47
CA ASN A 82 1.19 14.84 7.23
C ASN A 82 0.34 13.57 6.99
N GLY A 83 0.39 12.59 7.89
CA GLY A 83 -0.31 11.31 7.75
C GLY A 83 0.40 10.33 6.82
N ASN A 84 1.68 10.51 6.50
CA ASN A 84 2.46 9.61 5.66
C ASN A 84 3.28 8.63 6.51
N PHE A 85 3.39 7.39 6.05
CA PHE A 85 4.34 6.41 6.56
C PHE A 85 5.11 5.82 5.38
N LEU A 86 6.41 6.04 5.34
CA LEU A 86 7.30 5.62 4.27
C LEU A 86 8.18 4.46 4.73
N ALA A 87 8.02 3.29 4.11
CA ALA A 87 9.01 2.21 4.13
C ALA A 87 9.80 2.25 2.83
N GLY A 88 11.11 2.18 2.91
CA GLY A 88 11.94 2.29 1.71
C GLY A 88 13.40 1.92 1.93
N SER A 89 14.12 1.79 0.85
CA SER A 89 15.56 1.55 0.85
C SER A 89 16.33 2.79 1.30
N VAL A 90 17.60 2.62 1.63
CA VAL A 90 18.44 3.70 2.19
C VAL A 90 18.65 4.88 1.24
N SER A 91 18.52 4.66 -0.08
CA SER A 91 18.66 5.70 -1.12
C SER A 91 17.43 6.60 -1.26
N VAL A 92 16.31 6.22 -0.68
CA VAL A 92 15.07 7.01 -0.76
C VAL A 92 15.19 8.29 0.06
N SER A 93 14.82 9.42 -0.54
CA SER A 93 14.83 10.73 0.09
C SER A 93 13.47 11.42 -0.07
N PRO A 94 12.90 11.99 1.00
CA PRO A 94 13.40 12.06 2.39
C PRO A 94 13.50 10.68 3.05
N SER A 95 14.33 10.57 4.09
CA SER A 95 14.63 9.30 4.76
C SER A 95 13.36 8.53 5.16
N PRO A 96 13.29 7.22 4.85
CA PRO A 96 12.17 6.38 5.23
C PRO A 96 11.95 6.33 6.75
N SER A 97 10.69 6.14 7.14
CA SER A 97 10.30 5.87 8.54
C SER A 97 10.66 4.43 8.95
N LEU A 98 10.74 3.54 7.97
CA LEU A 98 11.19 2.16 8.09
C LEU A 98 12.14 1.82 6.95
N LEU A 99 13.35 1.35 7.29
CA LEU A 99 14.29 0.88 6.26
C LEU A 99 13.95 -0.55 5.83
N ILE A 100 13.91 -0.78 4.53
CA ILE A 100 13.90 -2.10 3.91
C ILE A 100 15.23 -2.34 3.20
N ASN A 101 15.59 -3.61 3.01
CA ASN A 101 16.80 -3.95 2.27
C ASN A 101 16.66 -3.56 0.79
N ASN A 102 17.77 -3.23 0.15
CA ASN A 102 17.81 -3.04 -1.30
C ASN A 102 17.38 -4.33 -2.00
N ALA A 103 16.67 -4.21 -3.11
CA ALA A 103 16.11 -5.33 -3.86
C ALA A 103 15.17 -6.25 -3.05
N ALA A 104 14.56 -5.75 -1.97
CA ALA A 104 13.58 -6.51 -1.20
C ALA A 104 12.25 -6.68 -1.94
N LEU A 105 11.87 -5.69 -2.75
CA LEU A 105 10.66 -5.71 -3.55
C LEU A 105 10.96 -6.27 -4.94
N GLN A 106 10.19 -7.27 -5.36
CA GLN A 106 10.30 -7.84 -6.70
C GLN A 106 9.70 -6.87 -7.73
N ILE A 107 10.23 -6.88 -8.94
CA ILE A 107 9.84 -5.92 -10.00
C ILE A 107 8.56 -6.32 -10.76
N GLY A 108 7.92 -7.42 -10.40
CA GLY A 108 6.63 -7.88 -10.92
C GLY A 108 6.71 -8.77 -12.19
N PRO A 109 5.55 -9.23 -12.68
CA PRO A 109 4.17 -8.82 -12.34
C PRO A 109 3.72 -9.33 -10.96
N ASP A 110 3.45 -8.42 -10.05
CA ASP A 110 3.20 -8.71 -8.64
C ASP A 110 2.07 -7.84 -8.06
N VAL A 111 1.76 -8.05 -6.77
CA VAL A 111 0.82 -7.23 -6.00
C VAL A 111 1.42 -6.86 -4.66
N VAL A 112 1.35 -5.58 -4.30
CA VAL A 112 1.48 -5.12 -2.91
C VAL A 112 0.08 -4.94 -2.33
N ALA A 113 -0.15 -5.48 -1.14
CA ALA A 113 -1.44 -5.43 -0.45
C ALA A 113 -1.28 -5.01 1.00
N LEU A 114 -2.26 -4.25 1.49
CA LEU A 114 -2.39 -3.84 2.88
C LEU A 114 -3.54 -4.59 3.52
N TYR A 115 -3.29 -5.23 4.66
CA TYR A 115 -4.29 -5.99 5.41
C TYR A 115 -4.45 -5.47 6.83
N SER A 116 -5.62 -5.75 7.41
CA SER A 116 -5.76 -5.81 8.86
C SER A 116 -5.27 -7.17 9.36
N GLY A 117 -4.26 -7.18 10.23
CA GLY A 117 -3.61 -8.37 10.75
C GLY A 117 -2.16 -8.13 11.11
N ASN A 118 -1.39 -9.20 11.27
CA ASN A 118 0.02 -9.18 11.64
C ASN A 118 0.87 -9.95 10.60
N ALA A 119 2.17 -9.71 10.57
CA ALA A 119 3.06 -10.43 9.65
C ALA A 119 3.07 -11.94 9.89
N SER A 120 2.79 -12.41 11.11
CA SER A 120 2.64 -13.83 11.44
C SER A 120 1.47 -14.51 10.74
N ASP A 121 0.47 -13.76 10.29
CA ASP A 121 -0.69 -14.27 9.55
C ASP A 121 -0.33 -14.54 8.07
N PHE A 122 0.78 -13.97 7.62
CA PHE A 122 1.25 -14.03 6.23
C PHE A 122 2.72 -14.51 6.14
N PRO A 123 3.06 -15.71 6.66
CA PRO A 123 4.39 -16.26 6.42
C PRO A 123 4.64 -16.44 4.93
N THR A 124 5.92 -16.41 4.51
CA THR A 124 6.30 -16.66 3.10
C THR A 124 5.64 -17.91 2.56
N GLY A 125 5.00 -17.81 1.40
CA GLY A 125 4.22 -18.88 0.80
C GLY A 125 2.73 -18.83 1.10
N THR A 126 2.23 -17.83 1.86
CA THR A 126 0.80 -17.66 2.09
C THR A 126 0.09 -17.29 0.79
N VAL A 127 -0.95 -18.05 0.47
CA VAL A 127 -1.77 -17.79 -0.74
C VAL A 127 -2.56 -16.50 -0.58
N ALA A 128 -2.61 -15.70 -1.66
CA ALA A 128 -3.35 -14.45 -1.69
C ALA A 128 -4.85 -14.64 -1.37
N THR A 129 -5.41 -13.75 -0.56
CA THR A 129 -6.81 -13.77 -0.12
C THR A 129 -7.36 -12.35 -0.02
N ALA A 130 -8.65 -12.17 -0.27
CA ALA A 130 -9.34 -10.90 -0.03
C ALA A 130 -9.83 -10.74 1.43
N THR A 131 -9.66 -11.76 2.28
CA THR A 131 -10.07 -11.68 3.68
C THR A 131 -9.20 -10.66 4.42
N ASN A 132 -9.82 -9.70 5.10
CA ASN A 132 -9.17 -8.58 5.81
C ASN A 132 -8.33 -7.65 4.92
N LEU A 133 -8.48 -7.74 3.60
CA LEU A 133 -7.85 -6.82 2.64
C LEU A 133 -8.41 -5.41 2.83
N ILE A 134 -7.52 -4.42 2.86
CA ILE A 134 -7.83 -3.00 2.98
C ILE A 134 -7.59 -2.29 1.65
N ASP A 135 -6.41 -2.51 1.07
CA ASP A 135 -6.01 -1.88 -0.20
C ASP A 135 -5.01 -2.78 -0.93
N ALA A 136 -4.93 -2.67 -2.27
CA ALA A 136 -3.94 -3.41 -3.03
C ALA A 136 -3.63 -2.72 -4.37
N VAL A 137 -2.38 -2.85 -4.81
CA VAL A 137 -1.87 -2.32 -6.09
C VAL A 137 -1.21 -3.43 -6.87
N ALA A 138 -1.73 -3.69 -8.08
CA ALA A 138 -1.11 -4.59 -9.04
C ALA A 138 -0.13 -3.80 -9.93
N TYR A 139 1.06 -4.34 -10.11
CA TYR A 139 2.11 -3.72 -10.91
C TYR A 139 2.87 -4.75 -11.75
N SER A 140 3.58 -4.25 -12.75
CA SER A 140 4.37 -5.07 -13.65
C SER A 140 5.56 -4.27 -14.19
N ASN A 141 6.63 -4.98 -14.51
CA ASN A 141 7.80 -4.43 -15.17
C ASN A 141 7.71 -4.44 -16.71
N SER A 142 6.57 -4.84 -17.27
CA SER A 142 6.42 -4.99 -18.73
C SER A 142 4.99 -4.75 -19.18
N ALA A 143 4.82 -3.95 -20.21
CA ALA A 143 3.53 -3.77 -20.86
C ALA A 143 2.96 -5.10 -21.36
N GLY A 144 1.67 -5.31 -21.13
CA GLY A 144 0.96 -6.53 -21.55
C GLY A 144 1.14 -7.72 -20.60
N THR A 145 1.89 -7.58 -19.52
CA THR A 145 1.94 -8.56 -18.41
C THR A 145 1.19 -8.05 -17.20
N SER A 146 0.55 -8.95 -16.45
CA SER A 146 -0.17 -8.60 -15.23
C SER A 146 -0.33 -9.83 -14.34
N PRO A 147 -0.45 -9.64 -13.01
CA PRO A 147 -0.76 -10.71 -12.06
C PRO A 147 -2.26 -11.03 -12.07
N SER A 148 -2.80 -11.43 -13.23
CA SER A 148 -4.24 -11.49 -13.50
C SER A 148 -5.03 -12.34 -12.49
N THR A 149 -4.46 -13.46 -12.02
CA THR A 149 -5.10 -14.30 -11.01
C THR A 149 -5.30 -13.54 -9.69
N MET A 150 -4.26 -12.84 -9.21
CA MET A 150 -4.33 -12.03 -7.99
C MET A 150 -5.24 -10.81 -8.16
N MET A 151 -5.21 -10.18 -9.34
CA MET A 151 -6.14 -9.08 -9.64
C MET A 151 -7.59 -9.53 -9.47
N GLY A 152 -7.93 -10.75 -9.92
CA GLY A 152 -9.26 -11.34 -9.71
C GLY A 152 -9.57 -11.60 -8.24
N ILE A 153 -8.61 -12.11 -7.45
CA ILE A 153 -8.76 -12.34 -6.00
C ILE A 153 -9.01 -11.04 -5.25
N PHE A 154 -8.25 -10.00 -5.57
CA PHE A 154 -8.29 -8.70 -4.88
C PHE A 154 -9.33 -7.72 -5.43
N GLY A 155 -10.00 -8.06 -6.54
CA GLY A 155 -10.95 -7.17 -7.21
C GLY A 155 -10.29 -5.97 -7.88
N ILE A 156 -9.01 -6.07 -8.26
CA ILE A 156 -8.24 -5.02 -8.93
C ILE A 156 -8.53 -5.05 -10.42
N SER A 157 -8.90 -3.90 -11.00
CA SER A 157 -9.20 -3.78 -12.43
C SER A 157 -8.04 -3.24 -13.28
N ALA A 158 -7.00 -2.65 -12.65
CA ALA A 158 -5.86 -2.05 -13.33
C ALA A 158 -4.54 -2.62 -12.82
N CYS A 159 -3.58 -2.81 -13.75
CA CYS A 159 -2.19 -3.13 -13.44
C CYS A 159 -1.33 -1.98 -13.96
N TYR A 160 -0.47 -1.45 -13.11
CA TYR A 160 0.37 -0.31 -13.45
C TYR A 160 1.75 -0.79 -13.89
N VAL A 161 2.21 -0.23 -15.00
CA VAL A 161 3.51 -0.63 -15.57
C VAL A 161 4.56 0.36 -15.11
N ASP A 162 5.40 -0.10 -14.20
CA ASP A 162 6.51 0.66 -13.64
C ASP A 162 7.81 0.25 -14.36
N VAL A 163 7.86 0.52 -15.67
CA VAL A 163 9.06 0.26 -16.47
C VAL A 163 9.95 1.48 -16.49
N GLN A 164 11.18 1.29 -16.09
CA GLN A 164 12.21 2.31 -16.06
C GLN A 164 13.27 2.01 -17.17
N PRO A 165 13.28 2.71 -18.29
CA PRO A 165 14.37 2.60 -19.24
C PRO A 165 15.70 3.02 -18.60
N LEU A 166 16.79 2.29 -18.86
CA LEU A 166 18.14 2.64 -18.40
C LEU A 166 18.42 4.12 -18.63
N GLY A 167 18.84 4.84 -17.58
CA GLY A 167 19.15 6.27 -17.63
C GLY A 167 17.96 7.21 -17.56
N SER A 168 16.74 6.69 -17.34
CA SER A 168 15.56 7.53 -17.07
C SER A 168 15.48 7.95 -15.60
N ILE A 169 14.65 8.96 -15.33
CA ILE A 169 14.29 9.34 -13.96
C ILE A 169 13.41 8.24 -13.39
N SER A 170 13.66 7.84 -12.14
CA SER A 170 12.79 6.92 -11.40
C SER A 170 11.33 7.37 -11.48
N LYS A 171 10.43 6.41 -11.50
CA LYS A 171 8.99 6.64 -11.45
C LYS A 171 8.42 5.79 -10.33
N SER A 172 7.26 6.21 -9.86
CA SER A 172 6.48 5.46 -8.88
C SER A 172 5.03 5.39 -9.31
N ILE A 173 4.30 4.45 -8.77
CA ILE A 173 2.85 4.31 -8.90
C ILE A 173 2.24 5.12 -7.77
N GLN A 174 1.52 6.20 -8.10
CA GLN A 174 1.02 7.17 -7.14
C GLN A 174 -0.51 7.22 -7.13
N ARG A 175 -1.10 7.22 -5.93
CA ARG A 175 -2.53 7.34 -5.73
C ARG A 175 -2.98 8.77 -5.97
N LYS A 176 -4.01 8.93 -6.80
CA LYS A 176 -4.68 10.20 -7.04
C LYS A 176 -5.82 10.44 -6.04
N SER A 177 -6.29 11.67 -5.97
CA SER A 177 -7.42 12.07 -5.12
C SER A 177 -8.72 11.33 -5.42
N ASP A 178 -8.92 10.84 -6.66
CA ASP A 178 -10.06 10.00 -7.06
C ASP A 178 -9.92 8.52 -6.64
N GLY A 179 -8.80 8.14 -6.02
CA GLY A 179 -8.50 6.78 -5.58
C GLY A 179 -7.91 5.86 -6.65
N THR A 180 -7.77 6.33 -7.89
CA THR A 180 -7.03 5.61 -8.94
C THR A 180 -5.54 5.93 -8.83
N TYR A 181 -4.71 5.25 -9.63
CA TYR A 181 -3.25 5.46 -9.61
C TYR A 181 -2.76 5.97 -10.97
N GLU A 182 -1.61 6.59 -10.95
CA GLU A 182 -0.84 6.99 -12.14
C GLU A 182 0.66 6.72 -11.90
N VAL A 183 1.44 6.72 -12.99
CA VAL A 183 2.89 6.50 -12.94
C VAL A 183 3.60 7.80 -13.30
N LYS A 184 4.35 8.37 -12.35
CA LYS A 184 5.08 9.63 -12.53
C LYS A 184 6.33 9.70 -11.62
N ALA A 185 7.06 10.83 -11.64
CA ALA A 185 8.24 11.03 -10.79
C ALA A 185 7.87 10.86 -9.30
N PRO A 186 8.69 10.16 -8.49
CA PRO A 186 8.40 9.90 -7.09
C PRO A 186 8.23 11.18 -6.26
N THR A 187 7.30 11.14 -5.31
CA THR A 187 6.98 12.25 -4.39
C THR A 187 6.91 11.79 -2.93
N PRO A 188 7.89 11.00 -2.42
CA PRO A 188 7.81 10.42 -1.08
C PRO A 188 7.66 11.49 0.00
N LYS A 189 6.71 11.28 0.92
CA LYS A 189 6.28 12.19 2.01
C LYS A 189 5.74 13.54 1.53
N ALA A 190 5.33 13.64 0.26
CA ALA A 190 4.69 14.83 -0.31
C ALA A 190 3.31 14.47 -0.88
N ASN A 191 2.61 15.46 -1.44
CA ASN A 191 1.35 15.19 -2.14
C ASN A 191 1.66 14.61 -3.52
N ASN A 192 0.85 13.64 -3.92
CA ASN A 192 0.95 13.03 -5.25
C ASN A 192 0.36 13.89 -6.37
N ASP A 193 -0.57 14.80 -6.05
CA ASP A 193 -1.26 15.71 -7.00
C ASP A 193 -0.60 17.09 -7.05
#